data_200238b6812fe80243a840e63813d55e
#
_entry.id   200238b6812fe80243a840e63813d55e
#
_cell.length_a   1.000
_cell.length_b   1.000
_cell.length_c   1.000
_cell.angle_alpha   90.00
_cell.angle_beta   90.00
_cell.angle_gamma   90.00
#
_symmetry.space_group_name_H-M   'P 1'
#
loop_
_entity.id
_entity.type
_entity.pdbx_description
1 polymer ?
#
loop_
_entity_poly.entity_id
_entity_poly.type
_entity_poly.pdbx_seq_one_letter_code
_entity_poly.pdbx_strand_id
1 'polypeptide(L)'
;MKKNIKAIFLDLGGTFREVDETNRPFIRQARERICELCGTDMGPDEFYDFLNARYDGYRNWALKYMCEAPETMLWTRWLVPEWDREKIEKAAVELTYCFRRAKGERLVVPKGVETVKELIARGYKVGIISDLIGTVEIDEWLDKDGIRDLFCTVQQSSVTMLRKPHPAIYFLALQDAGVRPEESCFVGDNLKRDIIGAKQSCFAGTVGAEYPGGLEFKLTEENRPDCIVHRFEDLLMLFPGEGKFCPEYGEDPAPRIKA
;
A
#
# COMPACT_ATOMS: atom_id res chain seq x y z
N MET A 1 8.73 23.63 18.54
CA MET A 1 9.73 23.74 17.44
C MET A 1 8.98 23.51 16.12
N LYS A 2 9.18 24.39 15.11
CA LYS A 2 8.59 24.14 13.78
C LYS A 2 9.22 22.86 13.22
N LYS A 3 8.39 21.87 12.87
CA LYS A 3 8.82 20.64 12.21
C LYS A 3 9.35 21.03 10.82
N ASN A 4 10.57 20.61 10.48
CA ASN A 4 11.16 20.84 9.15
C ASN A 4 11.06 19.56 8.33
N ILE A 5 9.93 19.38 7.65
CA ILE A 5 9.64 18.18 6.86
C ILE A 5 10.40 18.22 5.54
N LYS A 6 11.15 17.19 5.25
CA LYS A 6 11.90 17.01 4.00
C LYS A 6 11.30 15.91 3.11
N ALA A 7 10.62 14.93 3.70
CA ALA A 7 10.05 13.81 2.96
C ALA A 7 8.61 13.48 3.39
N ILE A 8 7.82 13.07 2.41
CA ILE A 8 6.46 12.57 2.57
C ILE A 8 6.44 11.14 2.02
N PHE A 9 6.09 10.19 2.87
CA PHE A 9 5.95 8.78 2.47
C PHE A 9 4.48 8.42 2.34
N LEU A 10 4.14 7.71 1.27
CA LEU A 10 2.78 7.34 0.92
C LEU A 10 2.61 5.82 1.03
N ASP A 11 1.48 5.36 1.58
CA ASP A 11 0.95 4.05 1.21
C ASP A 11 0.42 4.08 -0.22
N LEU A 12 0.22 2.92 -0.82
CA LEU A 12 -0.36 2.80 -2.16
C LEU A 12 -1.85 2.48 -2.12
N GLY A 13 -2.21 1.32 -1.59
CA GLY A 13 -3.58 0.83 -1.66
C GLY A 13 -4.52 1.62 -0.75
N GLY A 14 -5.58 2.24 -1.28
CA GLY A 14 -6.47 3.12 -0.51
C GLY A 14 -5.91 4.51 -0.22
N THR A 15 -4.70 4.82 -0.70
CA THR A 15 -4.04 6.12 -0.51
C THR A 15 -3.67 6.77 -1.84
N PHE A 16 -2.68 6.23 -2.54
CA PHE A 16 -2.26 6.74 -3.86
C PHE A 16 -2.89 5.97 -5.02
N ARG A 17 -3.34 4.73 -4.77
CA ARG A 17 -4.06 3.91 -5.75
C ARG A 17 -5.32 3.30 -5.16
N GLU A 18 -6.37 3.26 -5.95
CA GLU A 18 -7.63 2.59 -5.65
C GLU A 18 -7.87 1.40 -6.60
N VAL A 19 -8.76 0.50 -6.18
CA VAL A 19 -9.12 -0.69 -6.98
C VAL A 19 -10.38 -0.39 -7.76
N ASP A 20 -10.29 -0.41 -9.09
CA ASP A 20 -11.45 -0.41 -9.98
C ASP A 20 -11.93 -1.85 -10.21
N GLU A 21 -13.04 -2.20 -9.59
CA GLU A 21 -13.69 -3.50 -9.74
C GLU A 21 -14.71 -3.54 -10.89
N THR A 22 -14.85 -2.45 -11.66
CA THR A 22 -15.83 -2.35 -12.74
C THR A 22 -15.34 -2.94 -14.07
N ASN A 23 -14.03 -3.03 -14.27
CA ASN A 23 -13.41 -3.60 -15.46
C ASN A 23 -13.51 -5.14 -15.48
N ARG A 24 -14.73 -5.63 -15.76
CA ARG A 24 -15.05 -7.08 -15.74
C ARG A 24 -14.19 -7.92 -16.69
N PRO A 25 -13.92 -7.48 -17.95
CA PRO A 25 -13.03 -8.23 -18.84
C PRO A 25 -11.62 -8.42 -18.28
N PHE A 26 -11.05 -7.37 -17.67
CA PHE A 26 -9.74 -7.41 -17.03
C PHE A 26 -9.69 -8.42 -15.86
N ILE A 27 -10.69 -8.37 -14.99
CA ILE A 27 -10.83 -9.29 -13.85
C ILE A 27 -10.96 -10.73 -14.35
N ARG A 28 -11.82 -10.96 -15.34
CA ARG A 28 -12.07 -12.29 -15.89
C ARG A 28 -10.82 -12.88 -16.53
N GLN A 29 -10.11 -12.14 -17.35
CA GLN A 29 -8.86 -12.59 -17.96
C GLN A 29 -7.83 -13.03 -16.90
N ALA A 30 -7.71 -12.28 -15.81
CA ALA A 30 -6.80 -12.63 -14.72
C ALA A 30 -7.21 -13.94 -14.02
N ARG A 31 -8.50 -14.13 -13.76
CA ARG A 31 -9.04 -15.36 -13.14
C ARG A 31 -8.87 -16.59 -14.06
N GLU A 32 -9.16 -16.45 -15.35
CA GLU A 32 -8.94 -17.51 -16.34
C GLU A 32 -7.46 -17.89 -16.40
N ARG A 33 -6.56 -16.90 -16.38
CA ARG A 33 -5.12 -17.15 -16.42
C ARG A 33 -4.60 -17.91 -15.19
N ILE A 34 -5.13 -17.62 -14.00
CA ILE A 34 -4.78 -18.40 -12.79
C ILE A 34 -5.18 -19.86 -12.94
N CYS A 35 -6.38 -20.14 -13.47
CA CYS A 35 -6.85 -21.52 -13.72
C CYS A 35 -5.93 -22.27 -14.68
N GLU A 36 -5.53 -21.63 -15.78
CA GLU A 36 -4.59 -22.20 -16.75
C GLU A 36 -3.24 -22.55 -16.12
N LEU A 37 -2.66 -21.60 -15.36
CA LEU A 37 -1.38 -21.79 -14.72
C LEU A 37 -1.39 -22.91 -13.68
N CYS A 38 -2.46 -23.01 -12.91
CA CYS A 38 -2.65 -24.09 -11.94
C CYS A 38 -3.04 -25.40 -12.64
N GLY A 39 -3.73 -25.35 -13.78
CA GLY A 39 -4.28 -26.54 -14.46
C GLY A 39 -5.43 -27.15 -13.68
N THR A 40 -6.37 -26.31 -13.23
CA THR A 40 -7.59 -26.75 -12.53
C THR A 40 -8.78 -26.77 -13.49
N ASP A 41 -9.72 -27.70 -13.23
CA ASP A 41 -11.01 -27.79 -13.94
C ASP A 41 -12.10 -26.93 -13.27
N MET A 42 -11.79 -26.26 -12.16
CA MET A 42 -12.73 -25.34 -11.49
C MET A 42 -13.02 -24.12 -12.37
N GLY A 43 -14.23 -23.58 -12.26
CA GLY A 43 -14.59 -22.33 -12.90
C GLY A 43 -13.73 -21.15 -12.37
N PRO A 44 -13.42 -20.13 -13.21
CA PRO A 44 -12.52 -19.04 -12.81
C PRO A 44 -12.96 -18.29 -11.56
N ASP A 45 -14.24 -18.01 -11.40
CA ASP A 45 -14.77 -17.33 -10.22
C ASP A 45 -14.73 -18.24 -8.98
N GLU A 46 -15.14 -19.51 -9.14
CA GLU A 46 -15.09 -20.50 -8.07
C GLU A 46 -13.66 -20.71 -7.56
N PHE A 47 -12.69 -20.82 -8.48
CA PHE A 47 -11.28 -20.99 -8.10
C PHE A 47 -10.72 -19.74 -7.42
N TYR A 48 -11.11 -18.55 -7.87
CA TYR A 48 -10.71 -17.32 -7.23
C TYR A 48 -11.25 -17.22 -5.79
N ASP A 49 -12.50 -17.61 -5.55
CA ASP A 49 -13.10 -17.65 -4.21
C ASP A 49 -12.40 -18.66 -3.30
N PHE A 50 -12.09 -19.85 -3.85
CA PHE A 50 -11.29 -20.86 -3.17
C PHE A 50 -9.90 -20.32 -2.73
N LEU A 51 -9.20 -19.61 -3.62
CA LEU A 51 -7.91 -18.99 -3.32
C LEU A 51 -8.04 -17.89 -2.25
N ASN A 52 -9.08 -17.07 -2.31
CA ASN A 52 -9.31 -16.03 -1.31
C ASN A 52 -9.53 -16.60 0.09
N ALA A 53 -10.31 -17.66 0.22
CA ALA A 53 -10.53 -18.34 1.50
C ALA A 53 -9.21 -18.86 2.11
N ARG A 54 -8.28 -19.34 1.28
CA ARG A 54 -6.96 -19.80 1.72
C ARG A 54 -6.00 -18.64 1.99
N TYR A 55 -6.13 -17.57 1.23
CA TYR A 55 -5.32 -16.36 1.41
C TYR A 55 -5.52 -15.73 2.79
N ASP A 56 -6.69 -15.85 3.40
CA ASP A 56 -6.94 -15.37 4.75
C ASP A 56 -6.03 -16.04 5.79
N GLY A 57 -5.74 -17.32 5.63
CA GLY A 57 -4.77 -18.04 6.47
C GLY A 57 -3.36 -17.46 6.34
N TYR A 58 -2.91 -17.21 5.12
CA TYR A 58 -1.65 -16.54 4.86
C TYR A 58 -1.61 -15.12 5.44
N ARG A 59 -2.65 -14.33 5.19
CA ARG A 59 -2.78 -12.95 5.67
C ARG A 59 -2.67 -12.87 7.20
N ASN A 60 -3.34 -13.77 7.91
CA ASN A 60 -3.27 -13.84 9.36
C ASN A 60 -1.85 -14.14 9.85
N TRP A 61 -1.15 -15.07 9.19
CA TRP A 61 0.26 -15.36 9.47
C TRP A 61 1.15 -14.13 9.21
N ALA A 62 1.02 -13.51 8.04
CA ALA A 62 1.81 -12.35 7.65
C ALA A 62 1.63 -11.14 8.59
N LEU A 63 0.38 -10.87 9.01
CA LEU A 63 0.06 -9.83 9.99
C LEU A 63 0.61 -10.14 11.38
N LYS A 64 0.53 -11.40 11.82
CA LYS A 64 1.03 -11.82 13.13
C LYS A 64 2.54 -11.64 13.25
N TYR A 65 3.27 -11.99 12.21
CA TYR A 65 4.74 -11.94 12.23
C TYR A 65 5.32 -10.68 11.58
N MET A 66 4.48 -9.79 11.06
CA MET A 66 4.86 -8.55 10.37
C MET A 66 5.89 -8.81 9.26
N CYS A 67 5.69 -9.89 8.52
CA CYS A 67 6.57 -10.28 7.43
C CYS A 67 5.79 -10.75 6.20
N GLU A 68 6.48 -10.78 5.07
CA GLU A 68 5.96 -11.32 3.81
C GLU A 68 6.69 -12.62 3.48
N ALA A 69 5.98 -13.57 2.88
CA ALA A 69 6.63 -14.76 2.33
C ALA A 69 6.98 -14.55 0.85
N PRO A 70 8.05 -15.19 0.35
CA PRO A 70 8.28 -15.26 -1.08
C PRO A 70 7.04 -15.84 -1.81
N GLU A 71 6.78 -15.38 -3.04
CA GLU A 71 5.62 -15.80 -3.83
C GLU A 71 5.56 -17.32 -4.01
N THR A 72 6.71 -17.96 -4.22
CA THR A 72 6.79 -19.42 -4.27
C THR A 72 6.24 -20.09 -3.02
N MET A 73 6.57 -19.56 -1.85
CA MET A 73 6.11 -20.07 -0.56
C MET A 73 4.62 -19.73 -0.33
N LEU A 74 4.16 -18.53 -0.71
CA LEU A 74 2.75 -18.15 -0.68
C LEU A 74 1.89 -19.19 -1.40
N TRP A 75 2.29 -19.54 -2.62
CA TRP A 75 1.53 -20.48 -3.44
C TRP A 75 1.64 -21.92 -2.98
N THR A 76 2.86 -22.42 -2.75
CA THR A 76 3.08 -23.85 -2.44
C THR A 76 2.77 -24.24 -1.00
N ARG A 77 2.61 -23.30 -0.09
CA ARG A 77 2.30 -23.59 1.32
C ARG A 77 0.88 -23.21 1.73
N TRP A 78 0.33 -22.13 1.18
CA TRP A 78 -0.98 -21.63 1.61
C TRP A 78 -2.06 -21.74 0.54
N LEU A 79 -1.77 -21.32 -0.70
CA LEU A 79 -2.84 -21.20 -1.70
C LEU A 79 -3.16 -22.54 -2.37
N VAL A 80 -2.16 -23.26 -2.85
CA VAL A 80 -2.34 -24.53 -3.59
C VAL A 80 -1.30 -25.59 -3.19
N PRO A 81 -1.17 -25.95 -1.90
CA PRO A 81 -0.14 -26.88 -1.43
C PRO A 81 -0.30 -28.31 -1.99
N GLU A 82 -1.48 -28.66 -2.51
CA GLU A 82 -1.79 -29.97 -3.09
C GLU A 82 -1.43 -30.10 -4.58
N TRP A 83 -1.10 -28.98 -5.24
CA TRP A 83 -0.73 -28.94 -6.66
C TRP A 83 0.73 -29.34 -6.89
N ASP A 84 1.06 -29.67 -8.15
CA ASP A 84 2.44 -29.96 -8.54
C ASP A 84 3.36 -28.79 -8.16
N ARG A 85 4.22 -29.06 -7.20
CA ARG A 85 5.06 -28.03 -6.58
C ARG A 85 5.98 -27.34 -7.57
N GLU A 86 6.64 -28.11 -8.46
CA GLU A 86 7.61 -27.57 -9.41
C GLU A 86 6.91 -26.65 -10.44
N LYS A 87 5.73 -27.07 -10.90
CA LYS A 87 4.89 -26.26 -11.79
C LYS A 87 4.49 -24.95 -11.14
N ILE A 88 4.02 -24.99 -9.89
CA ILE A 88 3.57 -23.81 -9.15
C ILE A 88 4.74 -22.86 -8.83
N GLU A 89 5.89 -23.38 -8.40
CA GLU A 89 7.07 -22.54 -8.11
C GLU A 89 7.53 -21.77 -9.36
N LYS A 90 7.53 -22.39 -10.53
CA LYS A 90 7.87 -21.72 -11.80
C LYS A 90 6.88 -20.62 -12.19
N ALA A 91 5.62 -20.77 -11.83
CA ALA A 91 4.56 -19.81 -12.17
C ALA A 91 4.26 -18.80 -11.05
N ALA A 92 4.88 -18.90 -9.89
CA ALA A 92 4.47 -18.18 -8.67
C ALA A 92 4.36 -16.66 -8.84
N VAL A 93 5.29 -16.02 -9.54
CA VAL A 93 5.26 -14.57 -9.80
C VAL A 93 4.07 -14.21 -10.68
N GLU A 94 3.85 -14.93 -11.79
CA GLU A 94 2.71 -14.69 -12.68
C GLU A 94 1.38 -15.00 -11.99
N LEU A 95 1.33 -16.07 -11.21
CA LEU A 95 0.16 -16.42 -10.39
C LEU A 95 -0.19 -15.30 -9.41
N THR A 96 0.79 -14.76 -8.67
CA THR A 96 0.57 -13.66 -7.74
C THR A 96 0.08 -12.41 -8.46
N TYR A 97 0.71 -12.09 -9.58
CA TYR A 97 0.31 -10.97 -10.43
C TYR A 97 -1.15 -11.10 -10.90
N CYS A 98 -1.53 -12.26 -11.42
CA CYS A 98 -2.91 -12.52 -11.84
C CYS A 98 -3.89 -12.52 -10.66
N PHE A 99 -3.52 -13.12 -9.51
CA PHE A 99 -4.35 -13.13 -8.31
C PHE A 99 -4.68 -11.73 -7.80
N ARG A 100 -3.71 -10.83 -7.86
CA ARG A 100 -3.89 -9.42 -7.49
C ARG A 100 -4.80 -8.68 -8.46
N ARG A 101 -4.66 -8.95 -9.77
CA ARG A 101 -5.49 -8.37 -10.86
C ARG A 101 -6.91 -8.93 -10.86
N ALA A 102 -7.10 -10.16 -10.39
CA ALA A 102 -8.40 -10.82 -10.28
C ALA A 102 -9.38 -10.12 -9.31
N LYS A 103 -8.90 -9.20 -8.46
CA LYS A 103 -9.74 -8.32 -7.65
C LYS A 103 -10.21 -7.08 -8.43
N GLY A 104 -9.37 -6.53 -9.29
CA GLY A 104 -9.64 -5.31 -10.03
C GLY A 104 -8.36 -4.62 -10.53
N GLU A 105 -8.53 -3.63 -11.38
CA GLU A 105 -7.45 -2.80 -11.86
C GLU A 105 -7.08 -1.74 -10.82
N ARG A 106 -5.79 -1.46 -10.64
CA ARG A 106 -5.33 -0.46 -9.68
C ARG A 106 -4.96 0.83 -10.40
N LEU A 107 -5.76 1.85 -10.19
CA LEU A 107 -5.65 3.15 -10.82
C LEU A 107 -5.11 4.19 -9.82
N VAL A 108 -4.35 5.15 -10.31
CA VAL A 108 -3.96 6.31 -9.49
C VAL A 108 -5.22 7.09 -9.11
N VAL A 109 -5.30 7.52 -7.86
CA VAL A 109 -6.41 8.36 -7.38
C VAL A 109 -6.50 9.68 -8.16
N PRO A 110 -7.71 10.29 -8.25
CA PRO A 110 -7.85 11.58 -8.92
C PRO A 110 -6.81 12.60 -8.44
N LYS A 111 -6.19 13.33 -9.38
CA LYS A 111 -5.15 14.31 -9.10
C LYS A 111 -3.87 13.77 -8.44
N GLY A 112 -3.72 12.43 -8.33
CA GLY A 112 -2.58 11.82 -7.62
C GLY A 112 -1.23 12.21 -8.18
N VAL A 113 -1.04 12.09 -9.50
CA VAL A 113 0.24 12.40 -10.15
C VAL A 113 0.56 13.89 -10.07
N GLU A 114 -0.42 14.76 -10.33
CA GLU A 114 -0.26 16.21 -10.27
C GLU A 114 0.10 16.68 -8.85
N THR A 115 -0.55 16.09 -7.85
CA THR A 115 -0.26 16.40 -6.44
C THR A 115 1.17 16.01 -6.06
N VAL A 116 1.61 14.80 -6.45
CA VAL A 116 3.00 14.37 -6.20
C VAL A 116 4.00 15.30 -6.87
N LYS A 117 3.78 15.65 -8.14
CA LYS A 117 4.65 16.61 -8.87
C LYS A 117 4.73 17.96 -8.17
N GLU A 118 3.60 18.48 -7.70
CA GLU A 118 3.54 19.77 -6.99
C GLU A 118 4.24 19.69 -5.63
N LEU A 119 4.09 18.60 -4.85
CA LEU A 119 4.84 18.41 -3.62
C LEU A 119 6.36 18.40 -3.84
N ILE A 120 6.82 17.77 -4.92
CA ILE A 120 8.24 17.77 -5.30
C ILE A 120 8.69 19.17 -5.69
N ALA A 121 7.89 19.90 -6.48
CA ALA A 121 8.19 21.29 -6.86
C ALA A 121 8.29 22.22 -5.66
N ARG A 122 7.56 21.92 -4.56
CA ARG A 122 7.64 22.63 -3.27
C ARG A 122 8.85 22.23 -2.41
N GLY A 123 9.69 21.31 -2.90
CA GLY A 123 10.93 20.90 -2.25
C GLY A 123 10.81 19.70 -1.33
N TYR A 124 9.69 18.96 -1.33
CA TYR A 124 9.57 17.70 -0.58
C TYR A 124 10.06 16.53 -1.43
N LYS A 125 10.76 15.59 -0.81
CA LYS A 125 10.94 14.25 -1.38
C LYS A 125 9.65 13.46 -1.18
N VAL A 126 9.27 12.65 -2.18
CA VAL A 126 8.12 11.74 -2.04
C VAL A 126 8.61 10.31 -2.19
N GLY A 127 8.21 9.43 -1.27
CA GLY A 127 8.56 8.01 -1.27
C GLY A 127 7.32 7.13 -1.09
N ILE A 128 7.47 5.84 -1.38
CA ILE A 128 6.41 4.82 -1.22
C ILE A 128 6.84 3.80 -0.19
N ILE A 129 5.93 3.43 0.73
CA ILE A 129 6.07 2.27 1.62
C ILE A 129 4.76 1.48 1.59
N SER A 130 4.77 0.30 0.95
CA SER A 130 3.55 -0.46 0.70
C SER A 130 3.65 -1.93 1.10
N ASP A 131 2.56 -2.45 1.69
CA ASP A 131 2.39 -3.88 1.91
C ASP A 131 1.76 -4.53 0.68
N LEU A 132 2.51 -5.40 0.02
CA LEU A 132 2.12 -6.04 -1.23
C LEU A 132 2.72 -7.44 -1.34
N ILE A 133 1.94 -8.43 -1.77
CA ILE A 133 2.43 -9.81 -1.95
C ILE A 133 3.18 -10.06 -3.27
N GLY A 134 2.94 -9.22 -4.29
CA GLY A 134 3.57 -9.35 -5.60
C GLY A 134 4.86 -8.52 -5.69
N THR A 135 5.86 -9.04 -6.38
CA THR A 135 7.17 -8.37 -6.51
C THR A 135 7.24 -7.43 -7.70
N VAL A 136 6.41 -7.61 -8.73
CA VAL A 136 6.53 -6.89 -10.02
C VAL A 136 5.53 -5.76 -10.21
N GLU A 137 4.43 -5.73 -9.45
CA GLU A 137 3.29 -4.85 -9.73
C GLU A 137 3.61 -3.36 -9.59
N ILE A 138 4.35 -2.97 -8.54
CA ILE A 138 4.65 -1.54 -8.31
C ILE A 138 5.53 -1.02 -9.43
N ASP A 139 6.53 -1.77 -9.83
CA ASP A 139 7.43 -1.39 -10.92
C ASP A 139 6.65 -1.23 -12.23
N GLU A 140 5.78 -2.19 -12.56
CA GLU A 140 4.92 -2.10 -13.74
C GLU A 140 4.02 -0.86 -13.73
N TRP A 141 3.38 -0.57 -12.59
CA TRP A 141 2.52 0.60 -12.48
C TRP A 141 3.28 1.91 -12.66
N LEU A 142 4.43 2.04 -12.01
CA LEU A 142 5.24 3.24 -12.08
C LEU A 142 5.77 3.48 -13.50
N ASP A 143 6.15 2.42 -14.21
CA ASP A 143 6.61 2.49 -15.60
C ASP A 143 5.45 2.80 -16.57
N LYS A 144 4.32 2.09 -16.43
CA LYS A 144 3.12 2.32 -17.25
C LYS A 144 2.61 3.76 -17.15
N ASP A 145 2.63 4.31 -15.92
CA ASP A 145 2.16 5.67 -15.67
C ASP A 145 3.24 6.74 -15.93
N GLY A 146 4.49 6.33 -16.21
CA GLY A 146 5.62 7.24 -16.46
C GLY A 146 5.98 8.11 -15.25
N ILE A 147 5.86 7.56 -14.03
CA ILE A 147 6.02 8.31 -12.77
C ILE A 147 7.10 7.74 -11.85
N ARG A 148 7.87 6.75 -12.30
CA ARG A 148 8.92 6.12 -11.48
C ARG A 148 9.89 7.14 -10.88
N ASP A 149 10.34 8.09 -11.68
CA ASP A 149 11.35 9.09 -11.27
C ASP A 149 10.82 10.14 -10.29
N LEU A 150 9.51 10.13 -10.01
CA LEU A 150 8.94 11.01 -8.99
C LEU A 150 9.23 10.54 -7.56
N PHE A 151 9.51 9.25 -7.37
CA PHE A 151 9.66 8.67 -6.04
C PHE A 151 11.13 8.45 -5.69
N CYS A 152 11.57 9.06 -4.61
CA CYS A 152 12.95 8.95 -4.13
C CYS A 152 13.28 7.56 -3.56
N THR A 153 12.28 6.78 -3.16
CA THR A 153 12.39 5.39 -2.71
C THR A 153 11.06 4.67 -2.86
N VAL A 154 11.13 3.36 -3.09
CA VAL A 154 9.97 2.46 -3.12
C VAL A 154 10.29 1.26 -2.24
N GLN A 155 9.67 1.18 -1.07
CA GLN A 155 9.75 0.02 -0.19
C GLN A 155 8.48 -0.79 -0.27
N GLN A 156 8.60 -2.06 -0.64
CA GLN A 156 7.46 -2.98 -0.70
C GLN A 156 7.76 -4.26 0.09
N SER A 157 6.74 -4.74 0.82
CA SER A 157 6.91 -5.88 1.73
C SER A 157 7.32 -7.17 1.02
N SER A 158 6.89 -7.40 -0.22
CA SER A 158 7.27 -8.57 -1.01
C SER A 158 8.76 -8.62 -1.38
N VAL A 159 9.45 -7.47 -1.40
CA VAL A 159 10.89 -7.37 -1.68
C VAL A 159 11.70 -7.36 -0.39
N THR A 160 11.27 -6.56 0.59
CA THR A 160 11.98 -6.43 1.87
C THR A 160 11.70 -7.56 2.84
N MET A 161 10.69 -8.38 2.59
CA MET A 161 10.13 -9.39 3.51
C MET A 161 9.57 -8.79 4.82
N LEU A 162 9.48 -7.47 4.93
CA LEU A 162 9.02 -6.75 6.10
C LEU A 162 7.68 -6.05 5.80
N ARG A 163 6.69 -6.26 6.67
CA ARG A 163 5.38 -5.61 6.54
C ARG A 163 5.21 -4.51 7.58
N LYS A 164 4.54 -3.43 7.20
CA LYS A 164 4.02 -2.44 8.16
C LYS A 164 3.10 -3.14 9.19
N PRO A 165 3.18 -2.82 10.48
CA PRO A 165 3.92 -1.72 11.11
C PRO A 165 5.35 -2.05 11.57
N HIS A 166 6.01 -3.09 11.05
CA HIS A 166 7.39 -3.40 11.43
C HIS A 166 8.30 -2.19 11.16
N PRO A 167 9.03 -1.66 12.16
CA PRO A 167 9.75 -0.38 12.03
C PRO A 167 10.86 -0.41 10.97
N ALA A 168 11.44 -1.57 10.69
CA ALA A 168 12.54 -1.68 9.74
C ALA A 168 12.15 -1.25 8.31
N ILE A 169 10.91 -1.48 7.85
CA ILE A 169 10.51 -1.06 6.50
C ILE A 169 10.49 0.48 6.38
N TYR A 170 10.13 1.18 7.46
CA TYR A 170 10.18 2.66 7.50
C TYR A 170 11.63 3.15 7.53
N PHE A 171 12.51 2.51 8.32
CA PHE A 171 13.92 2.89 8.38
C PHE A 171 14.65 2.66 7.06
N LEU A 172 14.33 1.61 6.32
CA LEU A 172 14.84 1.40 4.96
C LEU A 172 14.46 2.57 4.06
N ALA A 173 13.19 2.98 4.06
CA ALA A 173 12.73 4.11 3.26
C ALA A 173 13.40 5.44 3.65
N LEU A 174 13.56 5.68 4.96
CA LEU A 174 14.25 6.88 5.47
C LEU A 174 15.73 6.90 5.06
N GLN A 175 16.40 5.77 5.14
CA GLN A 175 17.80 5.61 4.73
C GLN A 175 17.99 5.92 3.24
N ASP A 176 17.15 5.31 2.37
CA ASP A 176 17.21 5.54 0.92
C ASP A 176 16.91 7.00 0.57
N ALA A 177 15.92 7.60 1.23
CA ALA A 177 15.58 9.00 1.04
C ALA A 177 16.64 9.97 1.61
N GLY A 178 17.56 9.50 2.48
CA GLY A 178 18.56 10.32 3.16
C GLY A 178 17.94 11.35 4.07
N VAL A 179 16.90 10.98 4.84
CA VAL A 179 16.20 11.84 5.80
C VAL A 179 16.06 11.16 7.16
N ARG A 180 15.84 11.94 8.19
CA ARG A 180 15.58 11.44 9.53
C ARG A 180 14.08 11.28 9.79
N PRO A 181 13.66 10.43 10.75
CA PRO A 181 12.24 10.25 11.07
C PRO A 181 11.54 11.60 11.40
N GLU A 182 12.18 12.44 12.20
CA GLU A 182 11.64 13.75 12.61
C GLU A 182 11.58 14.80 11.48
N GLU A 183 12.09 14.47 10.30
CA GLU A 183 12.01 15.26 9.07
C GLU A 183 10.99 14.69 8.07
N SER A 184 10.18 13.71 8.50
CA SER A 184 9.33 12.92 7.63
C SER A 184 7.88 12.87 8.09
N CYS A 185 6.93 12.83 7.13
CA CYS A 185 5.52 12.55 7.36
C CYS A 185 5.10 11.29 6.63
N PHE A 186 4.11 10.58 7.17
CA PHE A 186 3.49 9.43 6.53
C PHE A 186 2.03 9.72 6.21
N VAL A 187 1.59 9.31 5.03
CA VAL A 187 0.19 9.41 4.56
C VAL A 187 -0.31 8.00 4.24
N GLY A 188 -1.42 7.60 4.86
CA GLY A 188 -1.98 6.27 4.63
C GLY A 188 -3.41 6.12 5.14
N ASP A 189 -4.11 5.08 4.66
CA ASP A 189 -5.51 4.78 5.00
C ASP A 189 -5.67 3.84 6.19
N ASN A 190 -4.64 3.06 6.51
CA ASN A 190 -4.70 2.05 7.53
C ASN A 190 -4.13 2.52 8.87
N LEU A 191 -5.02 2.84 9.83
CA LEU A 191 -4.62 3.40 11.13
C LEU A 191 -3.62 2.53 11.89
N LYS A 192 -3.69 1.20 11.77
CA LYS A 192 -2.80 0.29 12.49
C LYS A 192 -1.43 0.15 11.81
N ARG A 193 -1.41 -0.01 10.51
CA ARG A 193 -0.16 -0.21 9.76
C ARG A 193 0.56 1.10 9.50
N ASP A 194 -0.16 2.09 9.00
CA ASP A 194 0.42 3.34 8.51
C ASP A 194 0.64 4.33 9.66
N ILE A 195 -0.39 4.58 10.46
CA ILE A 195 -0.34 5.63 11.48
C ILE A 195 0.45 5.14 12.72
N ILE A 196 0.12 3.98 13.28
CA ILE A 196 0.87 3.45 14.42
C ILE A 196 2.32 3.16 14.00
N GLY A 197 2.53 2.53 12.84
CA GLY A 197 3.88 2.19 12.37
C GLY A 197 4.77 3.41 12.18
N ALA A 198 4.26 4.48 11.57
CA ALA A 198 5.00 5.74 11.42
C ALA A 198 5.29 6.41 12.77
N LYS A 199 4.32 6.45 13.70
CA LYS A 199 4.52 6.98 15.04
C LYS A 199 5.59 6.19 15.82
N GLN A 200 5.52 4.86 15.79
CA GLN A 200 6.53 3.98 16.43
C GLN A 200 7.90 4.12 15.78
N SER A 201 7.96 4.52 14.52
CA SER A 201 9.20 4.85 13.79
C SER A 201 9.63 6.31 13.96
N CYS A 202 9.01 7.06 14.88
CA CYS A 202 9.34 8.44 15.24
C CYS A 202 9.16 9.46 14.11
N PHE A 203 8.25 9.23 13.18
CA PHE A 203 7.91 10.22 12.15
C PHE A 203 7.36 11.50 12.79
N ALA A 204 7.69 12.65 12.20
CA ALA A 204 7.25 13.95 12.69
C ALA A 204 5.75 14.16 12.54
N GLY A 205 5.11 13.56 11.53
CA GLY A 205 3.69 13.72 11.27
C GLY A 205 3.07 12.54 10.59
N THR A 206 1.75 12.42 10.78
CA THR A 206 0.92 11.37 10.18
C THR A 206 -0.38 11.97 9.63
N VAL A 207 -0.76 11.55 8.44
CA VAL A 207 -1.99 11.99 7.77
C VAL A 207 -2.83 10.76 7.44
N GLY A 208 -4.07 10.75 7.91
CA GLY A 208 -5.06 9.72 7.53
C GLY A 208 -5.68 10.05 6.18
N ALA A 209 -5.62 9.13 5.22
CA ALA A 209 -6.33 9.23 3.95
C ALA A 209 -7.70 8.55 4.08
N GLU A 210 -8.78 9.33 4.14
CA GLU A 210 -10.15 8.82 4.26
C GLU A 210 -10.95 9.15 2.98
N TYR A 211 -10.79 8.31 1.95
CA TYR A 211 -11.56 8.44 0.71
C TYR A 211 -12.94 7.75 0.81
N PRO A 212 -13.78 7.81 -0.23
CA PRO A 212 -15.07 7.12 -0.25
C PRO A 212 -14.89 5.62 0.06
N GLY A 213 -15.36 5.20 1.24
CA GLY A 213 -15.13 3.87 1.80
C GLY A 213 -14.71 3.93 3.27
N GLY A 214 -14.14 5.04 3.67
CA GLY A 214 -13.84 5.39 5.07
C GLY A 214 -12.69 4.61 5.70
N LEU A 215 -12.20 5.10 6.83
CA LEU A 215 -11.28 4.37 7.69
C LEU A 215 -12.02 3.17 8.31
N GLU A 216 -11.55 1.96 8.09
CA GLU A 216 -12.18 0.74 8.60
C GLU A 216 -12.08 0.59 10.12
N PHE A 217 -11.24 1.39 10.79
CA PHE A 217 -10.90 1.23 12.20
C PHE A 217 -11.45 2.35 13.06
N LYS A 218 -11.89 1.97 14.27
CA LYS A 218 -12.23 2.94 15.31
C LYS A 218 -10.99 3.72 15.71
N LEU A 219 -11.08 5.05 15.70
CA LEU A 219 -10.03 5.95 16.19
C LEU A 219 -9.83 5.77 17.69
N THR A 220 -8.57 5.74 18.09
CA THR A 220 -8.10 5.70 19.49
C THR A 220 -6.98 6.72 19.64
N GLU A 221 -6.55 7.02 20.85
CA GLU A 221 -5.41 7.92 21.09
C GLU A 221 -4.11 7.39 20.43
N GLU A 222 -3.93 6.06 20.41
CA GLU A 222 -2.74 5.43 19.85
C GLU A 222 -2.68 5.56 18.31
N ASN A 223 -3.82 5.31 17.63
CA ASN A 223 -3.88 5.24 16.17
C ASN A 223 -4.39 6.54 15.50
N ARG A 224 -4.58 7.61 16.28
CA ARG A 224 -5.08 8.89 15.78
C ARG A 224 -4.02 9.59 14.93
N PRO A 225 -4.25 9.89 13.64
CA PRO A 225 -3.33 10.73 12.85
C PRO A 225 -3.34 12.19 13.34
N ASP A 226 -2.35 13.00 12.92
CA ASP A 226 -2.36 14.43 13.21
C ASP A 226 -3.53 15.15 12.51
N CYS A 227 -3.91 14.70 11.32
CA CYS A 227 -5.11 15.18 10.59
C CYS A 227 -5.58 14.11 9.58
N ILE A 228 -6.77 14.36 9.00
CA ILE A 228 -7.36 13.52 7.95
C ILE A 228 -7.57 14.37 6.69
N VAL A 229 -7.38 13.74 5.52
CA VAL A 229 -7.73 14.29 4.20
C VAL A 229 -8.72 13.39 3.50
N HIS A 230 -9.64 14.01 2.74
CA HIS A 230 -10.69 13.29 2.00
C HIS A 230 -10.42 13.21 0.50
N ARG A 231 -9.44 13.97 0.01
CA ARG A 231 -8.97 13.96 -1.36
C ARG A 231 -7.44 14.03 -1.36
N PHE A 232 -6.81 13.38 -2.32
CA PHE A 232 -5.34 13.35 -2.36
C PHE A 232 -4.72 14.75 -2.54
N GLU A 233 -5.36 15.61 -3.33
CA GLU A 233 -4.91 16.99 -3.54
C GLU A 233 -4.97 17.87 -2.28
N ASP A 234 -5.72 17.49 -1.27
CA ASP A 234 -5.77 18.22 0.02
C ASP A 234 -4.41 18.22 0.73
N LEU A 235 -3.52 17.27 0.38
CA LEU A 235 -2.13 17.29 0.84
C LEU A 235 -1.40 18.59 0.50
N LEU A 236 -1.77 19.27 -0.58
CA LEU A 236 -1.15 20.55 -0.97
C LEU A 236 -1.42 21.69 0.03
N MET A 237 -2.50 21.61 0.81
CA MET A 237 -2.79 22.53 1.91
C MET A 237 -1.92 22.20 3.14
N LEU A 238 -1.70 20.92 3.40
CA LEU A 238 -0.91 20.45 4.53
C LEU A 238 0.59 20.71 4.34
N PHE A 239 1.05 20.68 3.08
CA PHE A 239 2.47 20.81 2.70
C PHE A 239 2.68 22.00 1.76
N PRO A 240 2.65 23.25 2.29
CA PRO A 240 2.72 24.47 1.46
C PRO A 240 4.12 24.79 0.93
N GLY A 241 5.15 24.04 1.31
CA GLY A 241 6.55 24.27 0.97
C GLY A 241 7.40 24.69 2.17
N GLU A 242 8.69 24.96 1.93
CA GLU A 242 9.65 25.39 2.97
C GLU A 242 9.75 24.45 4.19
N GLY A 243 9.55 23.14 3.97
CA GLY A 243 9.57 22.15 5.03
C GLY A 243 8.41 22.26 6.04
N LYS A 244 7.34 22.96 5.72
CA LYS A 244 6.19 23.12 6.61
C LYS A 244 5.28 21.91 6.54
N PHE A 245 4.69 21.56 7.69
CA PHE A 245 3.55 20.68 7.84
C PHE A 245 2.50 21.40 8.68
N CYS A 246 1.32 21.57 8.10
CA CYS A 246 0.22 22.37 8.63
C CYS A 246 -1.03 21.49 8.83
N PRO A 247 -1.05 20.59 9.84
CA PRO A 247 -2.16 19.68 10.08
C PRO A 247 -3.49 20.42 10.37
N GLU A 248 -3.44 21.67 10.81
CA GLU A 248 -4.61 22.52 11.05
C GLU A 248 -5.46 22.80 9.80
N TYR A 249 -4.93 22.54 8.60
CA TYR A 249 -5.70 22.64 7.34
C TYR A 249 -6.34 21.33 6.93
N GLY A 250 -6.05 20.23 7.62
CA GLY A 250 -6.78 18.97 7.48
C GLY A 250 -7.94 18.90 8.45
N GLU A 251 -8.79 17.86 8.30
CA GLU A 251 -9.87 17.61 9.26
C GLU A 251 -9.29 17.03 10.55
N ASP A 252 -9.77 17.53 11.70
CA ASP A 252 -9.45 16.94 13.01
C ASP A 252 -10.02 15.52 13.06
N PRO A 253 -9.20 14.50 13.32
CA PRO A 253 -9.66 13.13 13.48
C PRO A 253 -10.47 12.94 14.78
N ALA A 254 -11.56 13.64 14.94
CA ALA A 254 -12.47 13.47 16.07
C ALA A 254 -13.02 12.02 16.06
N PRO A 255 -13.20 11.38 17.23
CA PRO A 255 -13.80 10.06 17.28
C PRO A 255 -15.22 10.13 16.73
N ARG A 256 -15.43 9.62 15.50
CA ARG A 256 -16.79 9.45 14.96
C ARG A 256 -17.43 8.33 15.75
N ILE A 257 -18.29 8.69 16.71
CA ILE A 257 -19.21 7.75 17.34
C ILE A 257 -20.20 7.38 16.22
N LYS A 258 -20.03 6.18 15.62
CA LYS A 258 -21.10 5.62 14.79
C LYS A 258 -22.29 5.40 15.73
N ALA A 259 -23.36 6.17 15.47
CA ALA A 259 -24.64 6.01 16.14
C ALA A 259 -25.27 4.64 15.82
#